data_c6abb03bed24ee8dca6a2176d881cc6c
#
_entry.id   c6abb03bed24ee8dca6a2176d881cc6c
#
_cell.length_a   1.000
_cell.length_b   1.000
_cell.length_c   1.000
_cell.angle_alpha   90.00
_cell.angle_beta   90.00
_cell.angle_gamma   90.00
#
_symmetry.space_group_name_H-M   'P 1'
#
loop_
_entity.id
_entity.type
_entity.pdbx_description
1 polymer ?
#
loop_
_entity_poly.entity_id
_entity_poly.type
_entity_poly.pdbx_seq_one_letter_code
_entity_poly.pdbx_strand_id
1 'polypeptide(L)'
;SGVSLKKGDRVMVTRPSGKEWIASLGCDIFGGGISALGWKEGDMDLTWDRTVCEVNGNQITLDAPLTVALDANYGTSSLLTYQWNGRIHDCGVENMTLISDYDKRYPKDEDHCWTGISIEDAENCWVRLVNFKHFAGSAVIVQRTGSKITVEDCISKEPVSEIGGMRRCTFHTLGQQTLFQRCYSEQGIHDFAAGYCAAGPN
;
A
#
# COMPACT_ATOMS: atom_id res chain seq x y z
N SER A 1 11.52 -28.33 7.12
CA SER A 1 10.53 -28.82 8.09
C SER A 1 9.17 -28.30 7.68
N GLY A 2 8.26 -29.20 7.28
CA GLY A 2 6.97 -28.82 6.74
C GLY A 2 6.05 -28.24 7.83
N VAL A 3 5.58 -27.03 7.60
CA VAL A 3 4.47 -26.47 8.38
C VAL A 3 3.20 -27.20 7.96
N SER A 4 2.48 -27.80 8.92
CA SER A 4 1.17 -28.40 8.65
C SER A 4 0.13 -27.29 8.57
N LEU A 5 -0.30 -26.95 7.34
CA LEU A 5 -1.32 -25.96 7.09
C LEU A 5 -2.71 -26.59 7.06
N LYS A 6 -3.70 -25.82 7.47
CA LYS A 6 -5.13 -26.17 7.38
C LYS A 6 -5.96 -24.98 6.88
N LYS A 7 -7.15 -25.26 6.40
CA LYS A 7 -8.13 -24.23 6.03
C LYS A 7 -8.36 -23.27 7.21
N GLY A 8 -8.34 -21.98 6.92
CA GLY A 8 -8.52 -20.89 7.88
C GLY A 8 -7.22 -20.37 8.49
N ASP A 9 -6.08 -21.03 8.27
CA ASP A 9 -4.80 -20.50 8.74
C ASP A 9 -4.47 -19.17 8.03
N ARG A 10 -4.02 -18.20 8.83
CA ARG A 10 -3.45 -16.95 8.30
C ARG A 10 -1.99 -17.19 7.96
N VAL A 11 -1.61 -16.79 6.78
CA VAL A 11 -0.25 -16.98 6.27
C VAL A 11 0.31 -15.69 5.68
N MET A 12 1.59 -15.49 5.92
CA MET A 12 2.39 -14.47 5.27
C MET A 12 3.25 -15.15 4.22
N VAL A 13 3.03 -14.82 2.95
CA VAL A 13 3.88 -15.26 1.85
C VAL A 13 4.83 -14.13 1.52
N THR A 14 6.14 -14.38 1.60
CA THR A 14 7.16 -13.38 1.31
C THR A 14 7.99 -13.80 0.11
N ARG A 15 8.13 -12.87 -0.83
CA ARG A 15 9.08 -12.94 -1.93
C ARG A 15 10.15 -11.88 -1.69
N PRO A 16 11.41 -12.31 -1.50
CA PRO A 16 12.51 -11.37 -1.28
C PRO A 16 12.83 -10.59 -2.55
N SER A 17 13.28 -9.36 -2.39
CA SER A 17 13.89 -8.55 -3.43
C SER A 17 15.40 -8.83 -3.47
N GLY A 18 15.78 -9.96 -4.09
CA GLY A 18 17.16 -10.37 -4.22
C GLY A 18 17.91 -9.56 -5.28
N LYS A 19 19.24 -9.61 -5.19
CA LYS A 19 20.14 -8.86 -6.08
C LYS A 19 19.89 -9.14 -7.56
N GLU A 20 19.70 -10.40 -7.92
CA GLU A 20 19.46 -10.83 -9.30
C GLU A 20 18.13 -10.28 -9.83
N TRP A 21 17.10 -10.22 -8.99
CA TRP A 21 15.81 -9.64 -9.36
C TRP A 21 15.94 -8.13 -9.58
N ILE A 22 16.58 -7.41 -8.64
CA ILE A 22 16.80 -5.96 -8.74
C ILE A 22 17.58 -5.62 -10.01
N ALA A 23 18.67 -6.37 -10.29
CA ALA A 23 19.47 -6.19 -11.49
C ALA A 23 18.69 -6.49 -12.78
N SER A 24 17.84 -7.54 -12.78
CA SER A 24 17.00 -7.88 -13.94
C SER A 24 16.01 -6.78 -14.31
N LEU A 25 15.61 -5.95 -13.35
CA LEU A 25 14.75 -4.78 -13.53
C LEU A 25 15.53 -3.50 -13.88
N GLY A 26 16.87 -3.52 -13.78
CA GLY A 26 17.68 -2.31 -13.90
C GLY A 26 17.47 -1.30 -12.76
N CYS A 27 16.98 -1.77 -11.60
CA CYS A 27 16.71 -0.94 -10.43
C CYS A 27 17.88 -0.82 -9.47
N ASP A 28 19.00 -1.48 -9.72
CA ASP A 28 20.28 -1.35 -9.02
C ASP A 28 20.99 -0.03 -9.34
N ILE A 29 20.65 0.58 -10.48
CA ILE A 29 21.19 1.87 -10.94
C ILE A 29 20.01 2.79 -11.24
N PHE A 30 19.75 3.75 -10.37
CA PHE A 30 18.61 4.66 -10.51
C PHE A 30 19.03 6.04 -11.01
N GLY A 31 18.15 6.73 -11.74
CA GLY A 31 18.31 8.15 -12.05
C GLY A 31 19.53 8.51 -12.88
N GLY A 32 19.77 7.86 -14.03
CA GLY A 32 20.85 8.23 -14.95
C GLY A 32 22.23 7.72 -14.52
N GLY A 33 22.30 6.60 -13.83
CA GLY A 33 23.53 5.94 -13.44
C GLY A 33 24.01 6.23 -12.02
N ILE A 34 23.15 6.75 -11.18
CA ILE A 34 23.47 7.00 -9.76
C ILE A 34 23.16 5.75 -8.94
N SER A 35 24.16 4.88 -8.74
CA SER A 35 24.05 3.65 -7.99
C SER A 35 23.64 3.84 -6.51
N ALA A 36 23.93 5.00 -5.92
CA ALA A 36 23.56 5.33 -4.55
C ALA A 36 22.03 5.44 -4.34
N LEU A 37 21.26 5.66 -5.40
CA LEU A 37 19.80 5.71 -5.39
C LEU A 37 19.15 4.40 -5.84
N GLY A 38 19.94 3.41 -6.20
CA GLY A 38 19.45 2.08 -6.59
C GLY A 38 18.88 1.30 -5.41
N TRP A 39 17.98 0.40 -5.72
CA TRP A 39 17.43 -0.53 -4.72
C TRP A 39 18.50 -1.50 -4.22
N LYS A 40 18.39 -1.86 -2.96
CA LYS A 40 19.25 -2.87 -2.32
C LYS A 40 18.42 -4.09 -1.94
N GLU A 41 19.11 -5.20 -1.73
CA GLU A 41 18.46 -6.43 -1.26
C GLU A 41 17.63 -6.18 0.01
N GLY A 42 16.40 -6.65 0.01
CA GLY A 42 15.45 -6.49 1.10
C GLY A 42 14.64 -5.19 1.09
N ASP A 43 15.00 -4.18 0.29
CA ASP A 43 14.29 -2.88 0.28
C ASP A 43 12.86 -3.00 -0.24
N MET A 44 12.64 -3.93 -1.17
CA MET A 44 11.38 -4.07 -1.92
C MET A 44 10.80 -5.49 -1.81
N ASP A 45 10.93 -6.10 -0.65
CA ASP A 45 10.31 -7.40 -0.38
C ASP A 45 8.80 -7.30 -0.51
N LEU A 46 8.23 -8.28 -1.22
CA LEU A 46 6.78 -8.42 -1.36
C LEU A 46 6.27 -9.38 -0.30
N THR A 47 5.27 -8.94 0.44
CA THR A 47 4.68 -9.74 1.50
C THR A 47 3.17 -9.74 1.37
N TRP A 48 2.59 -10.92 1.08
CA TRP A 48 1.16 -11.11 0.96
C TRP A 48 0.59 -11.71 2.24
N ASP A 49 -0.36 -11.02 2.84
CA ASP A 49 -1.22 -11.50 3.91
C ASP A 49 -2.40 -12.26 3.28
N ARG A 50 -2.50 -13.55 3.55
CA ARG A 50 -3.51 -14.42 2.93
C ARG A 50 -4.13 -15.36 3.96
N THR A 51 -5.31 -15.86 3.60
CA THR A 51 -5.98 -16.93 4.34
C THR A 51 -5.97 -18.21 3.49
N VAL A 52 -5.64 -19.32 4.10
CA VAL A 52 -5.71 -20.64 3.45
C VAL A 52 -7.15 -21.04 3.25
N CYS A 53 -7.59 -21.19 2.01
CA CYS A 53 -8.94 -21.67 1.65
C CYS A 53 -9.02 -23.19 1.58
N GLU A 54 -7.96 -23.84 1.07
CA GLU A 54 -7.90 -25.28 0.88
C GLU A 54 -6.44 -25.76 0.91
N VAL A 55 -6.26 -26.97 1.41
CA VAL A 55 -4.99 -27.72 1.33
C VAL A 55 -5.28 -29.10 0.74
N ASN A 56 -4.61 -29.39 -0.38
CA ASN A 56 -4.73 -30.69 -1.05
C ASN A 56 -3.34 -31.22 -1.37
N GLY A 57 -2.80 -32.07 -0.47
CA GLY A 57 -1.42 -32.52 -0.53
C GLY A 57 -0.44 -31.32 -0.44
N ASN A 58 0.32 -31.10 -1.51
CA ASN A 58 1.27 -29.99 -1.61
C ASN A 58 0.67 -28.73 -2.26
N GLN A 59 -0.62 -28.76 -2.61
CA GLN A 59 -1.30 -27.61 -3.18
C GLN A 59 -2.04 -26.83 -2.11
N ILE A 60 -1.83 -25.52 -2.09
CA ILE A 60 -2.46 -24.59 -1.14
C ILE A 60 -3.21 -23.55 -1.95
N THR A 61 -4.52 -23.44 -1.70
CA THR A 61 -5.35 -22.39 -2.27
C THR A 61 -5.50 -21.25 -1.29
N LEU A 62 -5.21 -20.05 -1.73
CA LEU A 62 -5.29 -18.81 -0.94
C LEU A 62 -6.54 -18.02 -1.31
N ASP A 63 -7.00 -17.15 -0.41
CA ASP A 63 -8.19 -16.30 -0.56
C ASP A 63 -8.05 -15.20 -1.62
N ALA A 64 -6.82 -14.87 -1.99
CA ALA A 64 -6.53 -13.94 -3.09
C ALA A 64 -5.22 -14.32 -3.81
N PRO A 65 -5.07 -13.96 -5.09
CA PRO A 65 -3.88 -14.31 -5.85
C PRO A 65 -2.62 -13.63 -5.30
N LEU A 66 -1.48 -14.27 -5.56
CA LEU A 66 -0.17 -13.61 -5.53
C LEU A 66 0.03 -12.90 -6.87
N THR A 67 0.45 -11.66 -6.82
CA THR A 67 0.51 -10.79 -8.01
C THR A 67 1.82 -10.88 -8.79
N VAL A 68 2.77 -11.66 -8.27
CA VAL A 68 4.08 -11.90 -8.88
C VAL A 68 4.45 -13.37 -8.75
N ALA A 69 5.18 -13.91 -9.72
CA ALA A 69 5.70 -15.27 -9.65
C ALA A 69 6.71 -15.45 -8.50
N LEU A 70 6.65 -16.62 -7.88
CA LEU A 70 7.64 -17.05 -6.89
C LEU A 70 8.72 -17.88 -7.60
N ASP A 71 9.64 -17.20 -8.27
CA ASP A 71 10.73 -17.85 -9.01
C ASP A 71 11.98 -17.94 -8.15
N ALA A 72 12.44 -19.17 -7.90
CA ALA A 72 13.61 -19.44 -7.09
C ALA A 72 14.92 -18.85 -7.66
N ASN A 73 14.98 -18.56 -8.95
CA ASN A 73 16.13 -17.88 -9.56
C ASN A 73 16.32 -16.45 -9.04
N TYR A 74 15.27 -15.86 -8.51
CA TYR A 74 15.27 -14.49 -7.98
C TYR A 74 15.17 -14.42 -6.44
N GLY A 75 15.36 -15.54 -5.77
CA GLY A 75 15.34 -15.64 -4.32
C GLY A 75 14.34 -16.66 -3.79
N THR A 76 14.65 -17.22 -2.62
CA THR A 76 13.80 -18.23 -1.98
C THR A 76 12.63 -17.56 -1.26
N SER A 77 11.44 -17.75 -1.77
CA SER A 77 10.22 -17.30 -1.12
C SER A 77 9.89 -18.14 0.13
N SER A 78 9.19 -17.56 1.07
CA SER A 78 8.78 -18.22 2.30
C SER A 78 7.29 -18.11 2.54
N LEU A 79 6.74 -19.05 3.29
CA LEU A 79 5.38 -19.03 3.80
C LEU A 79 5.41 -19.32 5.29
N LEU A 80 4.87 -18.41 6.08
CA LEU A 80 4.81 -18.50 7.54
C LEU A 80 3.37 -18.37 8.02
N THR A 81 2.96 -19.20 8.97
CA THR A 81 1.72 -18.96 9.71
C THR A 81 1.93 -17.88 10.74
N TYR A 82 0.91 -17.07 10.97
CA TYR A 82 0.99 -16.01 11.97
C TYR A 82 -0.36 -15.79 12.66
N GLN A 83 -0.30 -15.09 13.79
CA GLN A 83 -1.47 -14.56 14.49
C GLN A 83 -1.22 -13.08 14.77
N TRP A 84 -2.24 -12.27 14.58
CA TRP A 84 -2.17 -10.85 14.85
C TRP A 84 -3.32 -10.42 15.75
N ASN A 85 -3.13 -10.65 17.03
CA ASN A 85 -4.09 -10.24 18.04
C ASN A 85 -4.07 -8.71 18.19
N GLY A 86 -5.23 -8.08 18.12
CA GLY A 86 -5.37 -6.64 18.25
C GLY A 86 -5.23 -5.85 16.94
N ARG A 87 -5.14 -6.51 15.77
CA ARG A 87 -5.29 -5.82 14.48
C ARG A 87 -6.66 -5.16 14.41
N ILE A 88 -6.70 -3.89 14.01
CA ILE A 88 -7.95 -3.16 13.82
C ILE A 88 -8.72 -3.76 12.64
N HIS A 89 -10.00 -4.02 12.81
CA HIS A 89 -10.83 -4.56 11.73
C HIS A 89 -12.29 -4.10 11.80
N ASP A 90 -12.98 -4.21 10.66
CA ASP A 90 -14.42 -3.97 10.54
C ASP A 90 -14.85 -2.57 11.02
N CYS A 91 -14.06 -1.54 10.73
CA CYS A 91 -14.36 -0.16 11.10
C CYS A 91 -14.07 0.81 9.96
N GLY A 92 -14.57 2.02 10.06
CA GLY A 92 -14.38 3.01 9.01
C GLY A 92 -14.65 4.45 9.42
N VAL A 93 -14.30 5.34 8.50
CA VAL A 93 -14.50 6.78 8.61
C VAL A 93 -15.44 7.21 7.50
N GLU A 94 -16.50 7.93 7.85
CA GLU A 94 -17.50 8.33 6.84
C GLU A 94 -18.22 9.63 7.16
N ASN A 95 -18.81 10.23 6.10
CA ASN A 95 -19.72 11.37 6.20
C ASN A 95 -19.11 12.60 6.88
N MET A 96 -17.91 13.03 6.45
CA MET A 96 -17.27 14.22 7.03
C MET A 96 -16.46 15.02 6.00
N THR A 97 -16.04 16.18 6.40
CA THR A 97 -15.09 17.02 5.67
C THR A 97 -13.85 17.22 6.55
N LEU A 98 -12.68 16.89 6.01
CA LEU A 98 -11.39 17.14 6.62
C LEU A 98 -10.69 18.26 5.86
N ILE A 99 -10.27 19.28 6.58
CA ILE A 99 -9.58 20.44 6.03
C ILE A 99 -8.27 20.63 6.76
N SER A 100 -7.16 20.63 6.02
CA SER A 100 -5.87 21.03 6.58
C SER A 100 -5.77 22.54 6.59
N ASP A 101 -5.55 23.12 7.75
CA ASP A 101 -5.31 24.55 7.87
C ASP A 101 -3.84 24.86 7.56
N TYR A 102 -3.60 25.93 6.80
CA TYR A 102 -2.26 26.30 6.33
C TYR A 102 -2.09 27.82 6.33
N ASP A 103 -0.85 28.30 6.29
CA ASP A 103 -0.57 29.74 6.22
C ASP A 103 -0.80 30.28 4.81
N LYS A 104 -1.92 30.99 4.63
CA LYS A 104 -2.33 31.55 3.33
C LYS A 104 -1.39 32.58 2.74
N ARG A 105 -0.41 33.07 3.52
CA ARG A 105 0.67 33.93 3.02
C ARG A 105 1.65 33.16 2.13
N TYR A 106 1.67 31.84 2.27
CA TYR A 106 2.54 30.92 1.52
C TYR A 106 1.68 29.96 0.70
N PRO A 107 1.43 30.23 -0.61
CA PRO A 107 0.56 29.41 -1.46
C PRO A 107 0.97 27.93 -1.58
N LYS A 108 2.18 27.61 -1.20
CA LYS A 108 2.78 26.27 -1.22
C LYS A 108 3.30 25.88 0.16
N ASP A 109 2.62 26.36 1.20
CA ASP A 109 2.95 25.98 2.56
C ASP A 109 2.98 24.44 2.71
N GLU A 110 3.92 23.93 3.44
CA GLU A 110 4.06 22.49 3.75
C GLU A 110 4.18 22.25 5.27
N ASP A 111 4.11 23.30 6.07
CA ASP A 111 4.12 23.23 7.54
C ASP A 111 2.70 23.04 8.08
N HIS A 112 1.98 22.08 7.48
CA HIS A 112 0.63 21.70 7.86
C HIS A 112 0.38 20.20 7.63
N CYS A 113 -0.88 19.73 7.76
CA CYS A 113 -1.16 18.28 7.63
C CYS A 113 -0.89 17.76 6.22
N TRP A 114 -0.02 16.78 6.14
CA TRP A 114 0.31 16.09 4.89
C TRP A 114 -0.71 15.03 4.51
N THR A 115 -1.29 14.36 5.49
CA THR A 115 -2.18 13.21 5.26
C THR A 115 -3.50 13.40 5.99
N GLY A 116 -4.60 13.21 5.26
CA GLY A 116 -5.94 13.26 5.83
C GLY A 116 -6.25 12.03 6.68
N ILE A 117 -6.14 10.85 6.08
CA ILE A 117 -6.35 9.56 6.76
C ILE A 117 -5.20 8.63 6.39
N SER A 118 -4.51 8.08 7.40
CA SER A 118 -3.55 6.99 7.27
C SER A 118 -4.14 5.72 7.86
N ILE A 119 -4.12 4.62 7.09
CA ILE A 119 -4.64 3.31 7.50
C ILE A 119 -3.47 2.35 7.62
N GLU A 120 -3.18 1.94 8.83
CA GLU A 120 -2.09 1.05 9.18
C GLU A 120 -2.58 -0.02 10.14
N ASP A 121 -2.00 -1.23 10.09
CA ASP A 121 -2.34 -2.34 10.98
C ASP A 121 -3.84 -2.68 11.01
N ALA A 122 -4.50 -2.51 9.85
CA ALA A 122 -5.94 -2.61 9.71
C ALA A 122 -6.36 -3.58 8.61
N GLU A 123 -7.53 -4.22 8.79
CA GLU A 123 -8.13 -5.14 7.84
C GLU A 123 -9.63 -4.90 7.72
N ASN A 124 -10.17 -5.05 6.50
CA ASN A 124 -11.61 -4.93 6.24
C ASN A 124 -12.20 -3.60 6.74
N CYS A 125 -11.51 -2.50 6.44
CA CYS A 125 -11.90 -1.15 6.86
C CYS A 125 -12.28 -0.29 5.65
N TRP A 126 -12.95 0.85 5.92
CA TRP A 126 -13.39 1.72 4.83
C TRP A 126 -13.28 3.20 5.14
N VAL A 127 -13.19 3.99 4.05
CA VAL A 127 -13.35 5.45 4.05
C VAL A 127 -14.39 5.78 2.99
N ARG A 128 -15.49 6.42 3.35
CA ARG A 128 -16.53 6.76 2.39
C ARG A 128 -17.22 8.10 2.66
N LEU A 129 -17.63 8.76 1.58
CA LEU A 129 -18.32 10.04 1.65
C LEU A 129 -17.52 11.09 2.45
N VAL A 130 -16.19 11.12 2.25
CA VAL A 130 -15.29 12.07 2.91
C VAL A 130 -14.77 13.07 1.89
N ASN A 131 -14.87 14.37 2.24
CA ASN A 131 -14.25 15.44 1.48
C ASN A 131 -12.93 15.87 2.15
N PHE A 132 -11.89 15.98 1.34
CA PHE A 132 -10.56 16.39 1.78
C PHE A 132 -10.16 17.70 1.11
N LYS A 133 -9.57 18.64 1.87
CA LYS A 133 -9.06 19.90 1.35
C LYS A 133 -7.69 20.22 1.91
N HIS A 134 -6.83 20.74 1.04
CA HIS A 134 -5.54 21.35 1.34
C HIS A 134 -4.44 20.38 1.83
N PHE A 135 -4.63 19.08 1.83
CA PHE A 135 -3.58 18.14 2.24
C PHE A 135 -2.38 18.16 1.29
N ALA A 136 -1.17 18.22 1.83
CA ALA A 136 0.06 18.35 1.05
C ALA A 136 0.45 17.03 0.32
N GLY A 137 0.23 15.90 0.97
CA GLY A 137 0.61 14.57 0.50
C GLY A 137 -0.59 13.76 0.01
N SER A 138 -1.31 13.12 0.92
CA SER A 138 -2.40 12.20 0.58
C SER A 138 -3.70 12.57 1.29
N ALA A 139 -4.81 12.46 0.57
CA ALA A 139 -6.14 12.45 1.20
C ALA A 139 -6.32 11.16 2.01
N VAL A 140 -6.03 10.00 1.38
CA VAL A 140 -6.01 8.69 2.03
C VAL A 140 -4.76 7.93 1.62
N ILE A 141 -4.03 7.41 2.60
CA ILE A 141 -2.95 6.46 2.37
C ILE A 141 -3.20 5.16 3.12
N VAL A 142 -3.12 4.05 2.42
CA VAL A 142 -3.12 2.71 3.00
C VAL A 142 -1.67 2.25 3.12
N GLN A 143 -1.21 2.07 4.33
CA GLN A 143 0.16 1.62 4.62
C GLN A 143 0.34 0.12 4.32
N ARG A 144 1.58 -0.37 4.30
CA ARG A 144 1.94 -1.75 3.91
C ARG A 144 1.19 -2.83 4.68
N THR A 145 0.79 -2.56 5.90
CA THR A 145 0.07 -3.49 6.78
C THR A 145 -1.45 -3.40 6.65
N GLY A 146 -1.96 -2.47 5.83
CA GLY A 146 -3.37 -2.38 5.50
C GLY A 146 -3.79 -3.44 4.48
N SER A 147 -4.91 -4.09 4.69
CA SER A 147 -5.46 -5.12 3.80
C SER A 147 -6.98 -5.06 3.74
N LYS A 148 -7.57 -5.33 2.56
CA LYS A 148 -9.02 -5.30 2.35
C LYS A 148 -9.64 -3.94 2.70
N ILE A 149 -9.06 -2.88 2.16
CA ILE A 149 -9.50 -1.51 2.42
C ILE A 149 -10.31 -0.99 1.25
N THR A 150 -11.48 -0.45 1.52
CA THR A 150 -12.32 0.22 0.52
C THR A 150 -12.36 1.73 0.78
N VAL A 151 -12.01 2.50 -0.24
CA VAL A 151 -12.16 3.97 -0.24
C VAL A 151 -13.13 4.33 -1.36
N GLU A 152 -14.28 4.90 -1.00
CA GLU A 152 -15.34 5.14 -1.98
C GLU A 152 -16.06 6.46 -1.78
N ASP A 153 -16.55 7.02 -2.89
CA ASP A 153 -17.33 8.25 -2.89
C ASP A 153 -16.62 9.42 -2.18
N CYS A 154 -15.29 9.48 -2.27
CA CYS A 154 -14.45 10.49 -1.63
C CYS A 154 -14.00 11.55 -2.64
N ILE A 155 -13.82 12.77 -2.16
CA ILE A 155 -13.43 13.92 -2.99
C ILE A 155 -12.22 14.61 -2.35
N SER A 156 -11.17 14.83 -3.11
CA SER A 156 -9.99 15.61 -2.68
C SER A 156 -9.75 16.80 -3.59
N LYS A 157 -9.67 17.99 -3.01
CA LYS A 157 -9.53 19.26 -3.73
C LYS A 157 -8.51 20.20 -3.11
N GLU A 158 -8.00 21.10 -3.95
CA GLU A 158 -7.20 22.26 -3.52
C GLU A 158 -5.97 21.82 -2.69
N PRO A 159 -5.13 20.87 -3.13
CA PRO A 159 -3.95 20.47 -2.37
C PRO A 159 -2.96 21.63 -2.27
N VAL A 160 -2.35 21.80 -1.09
CA VAL A 160 -1.39 22.88 -0.82
C VAL A 160 -0.02 22.30 -0.55
N SER A 161 0.89 22.42 -1.50
CA SER A 161 2.29 21.99 -1.42
C SER A 161 3.07 22.43 -2.65
N GLU A 162 4.37 22.18 -2.66
CA GLU A 162 5.15 22.11 -3.88
C GLU A 162 4.69 20.94 -4.77
N ILE A 163 5.14 20.92 -6.03
CA ILE A 163 4.84 19.86 -6.99
C ILE A 163 6.08 18.99 -7.13
N GLY A 164 5.98 17.72 -6.80
CA GLY A 164 7.07 16.74 -6.92
C GLY A 164 7.29 15.87 -5.68
N GLY A 165 8.10 14.85 -5.81
CA GLY A 165 8.39 13.89 -4.76
C GLY A 165 7.15 13.12 -4.31
N MET A 166 6.98 13.01 -3.00
CA MET A 166 5.84 12.31 -2.38
C MET A 166 4.61 13.21 -2.14
N ARG A 167 4.63 14.41 -2.68
CA ARG A 167 3.53 15.35 -2.57
C ARG A 167 2.40 14.98 -3.51
N ARG A 168 1.19 15.27 -3.10
CA ARG A 168 -0.01 15.12 -3.94
C ARG A 168 -0.19 13.72 -4.55
N CYS A 169 0.17 12.69 -3.76
CA CYS A 169 -0.22 11.31 -4.02
C CYS A 169 -1.58 11.06 -3.35
N THR A 170 -2.68 11.46 -4.02
CA THR A 170 -3.96 11.73 -3.37
C THR A 170 -4.59 10.50 -2.74
N PHE A 171 -4.92 9.48 -3.53
CA PHE A 171 -5.43 8.19 -3.05
C PHE A 171 -4.34 7.14 -3.28
N HIS A 172 -3.65 6.80 -2.23
CA HIS A 172 -2.40 6.05 -2.31
C HIS A 172 -2.48 4.75 -1.52
N THR A 173 -2.05 3.65 -2.11
CA THR A 173 -1.89 2.38 -1.39
C THR A 173 -0.47 1.85 -1.51
N LEU A 174 0.07 1.46 -0.38
CA LEU A 174 1.24 0.60 -0.22
C LEU A 174 0.80 -0.78 0.28
N GLY A 175 -0.47 -0.91 0.64
CA GLY A 175 -1.09 -2.10 1.18
C GLY A 175 -1.50 -3.10 0.11
N GLN A 176 -2.49 -3.91 0.43
CA GLN A 176 -2.98 -4.96 -0.44
C GLN A 176 -4.49 -5.12 -0.34
N GLN A 177 -5.10 -5.61 -1.43
CA GLN A 177 -6.55 -5.74 -1.53
C GLN A 177 -7.26 -4.41 -1.24
N THR A 178 -6.71 -3.32 -1.80
CA THR A 178 -7.27 -1.98 -1.69
C THR A 178 -8.14 -1.69 -2.90
N LEU A 179 -9.33 -1.14 -2.66
CA LEU A 179 -10.23 -0.67 -3.70
C LEU A 179 -10.46 0.83 -3.55
N PHE A 180 -10.10 1.60 -4.58
CA PHE A 180 -10.55 2.99 -4.75
C PHE A 180 -11.65 3.02 -5.78
N GLN A 181 -12.84 3.47 -5.42
CA GLN A 181 -13.95 3.55 -6.37
C GLN A 181 -14.79 4.82 -6.20
N ARG A 182 -15.26 5.36 -7.31
CA ARG A 182 -16.07 6.57 -7.37
C ARG A 182 -15.46 7.76 -6.61
N CYS A 183 -14.14 7.85 -6.60
CA CYS A 183 -13.40 8.94 -5.98
C CYS A 183 -13.05 10.01 -7.02
N TYR A 184 -12.91 11.23 -6.54
CA TYR A 184 -12.49 12.37 -7.36
C TYR A 184 -11.27 13.05 -6.73
N SER A 185 -10.28 13.35 -7.55
CA SER A 185 -9.09 14.10 -7.18
C SER A 185 -8.82 15.21 -8.18
N GLU A 186 -8.34 16.35 -7.73
CA GLU A 186 -7.87 17.42 -8.58
C GLU A 186 -6.47 17.87 -8.18
N GLN A 187 -5.69 18.30 -9.17
CA GLN A 187 -4.34 18.85 -9.01
C GLN A 187 -3.35 17.89 -8.31
N GLY A 188 -3.63 16.60 -8.31
CA GLY A 188 -2.68 15.58 -7.86
C GLY A 188 -1.52 15.40 -8.84
N ILE A 189 -0.39 14.90 -8.37
CA ILE A 189 0.69 14.40 -9.21
C ILE A 189 0.40 12.94 -9.55
N HIS A 190 -0.05 12.21 -8.54
CA HIS A 190 -0.51 10.83 -8.64
C HIS A 190 -1.88 10.74 -7.96
N ASP A 191 -2.95 11.01 -8.72
CA ASP A 191 -4.29 11.05 -8.16
C ASP A 191 -4.72 9.71 -7.57
N PHE A 192 -4.37 8.60 -8.23
CA PHE A 192 -4.55 7.23 -7.76
C PHE A 192 -3.25 6.48 -7.93
N ALA A 193 -2.67 6.01 -6.84
CA ALA A 193 -1.37 5.38 -6.86
C ALA A 193 -1.34 4.07 -6.08
N ALA A 194 -0.77 3.04 -6.70
CA ALA A 194 -0.26 1.86 -6.01
C ALA A 194 1.27 1.93 -6.12
N GLY A 195 1.95 2.09 -4.99
CA GLY A 195 3.35 2.45 -5.00
C GLY A 195 4.28 1.46 -4.33
N TYR A 196 5.56 1.55 -4.73
CA TYR A 196 6.71 0.95 -4.06
C TYR A 196 6.55 -0.54 -3.74
N CYS A 197 6.28 -1.34 -4.78
CA CYS A 197 6.06 -2.78 -4.64
C CYS A 197 4.93 -3.12 -3.65
N ALA A 198 3.77 -2.44 -3.78
CA ALA A 198 2.57 -2.85 -3.07
C ALA A 198 2.21 -4.30 -3.41
N ALA A 199 1.87 -5.09 -2.41
CA ALA A 199 1.71 -6.54 -2.57
C ALA A 199 0.49 -6.94 -3.42
N GLY A 200 -0.52 -6.11 -3.54
CA GLY A 200 -1.70 -6.37 -4.36
C GLY A 200 -2.45 -7.69 -4.08
N PRO A 201 -3.54 -7.95 -4.83
CA PRO A 201 -4.14 -7.04 -5.81
C PRO A 201 -4.65 -5.75 -5.17
N ASN A 202 -4.69 -4.66 -5.96
CA ASN A 202 -5.24 -3.38 -5.55
C ASN A 202 -6.09 -2.82 -6.69
#